data_ee97855c47414ab65199ef2ec9382861
#
_entry.id   ee97855c47414ab65199ef2ec9382861
#
_cell.length_a   1.000
_cell.length_b   1.000
_cell.length_c   1.000
_cell.angle_alpha   90.00
_cell.angle_beta   90.00
_cell.angle_gamma   90.00
#
_symmetry.space_group_name_H-M   'P 1'
#
loop_
_entity.id
_entity.type
_entity.pdbx_description
1 polymer ?
#
loop_
_entity_poly.entity_id
_entity_poly.type
_entity_poly.pdbx_seq_one_letter_code
_entity_poly.pdbx_strand_id
1 'polypeptide(L)'
;PVLFKITAADFMVRTAYQMGKTPLLPIFAAGLGANATFLGLIVSVSTLTGMLLKPIFGLLSDRWGRWIWLLVGTLLFIGIPFLYQLIHTPEELLFLRLVHGLATAIYGPVTVAWVMEQGQKSGSSADNCAERLGWFSMARNGGYLLGPTIAAALLTVIEPATVFTVIGLMSSCALLPVLLLKKFNSPKIPSHSWRQQTADAFRAGFQTPELWLAGSLECVVYLGFYAAKTFLPLYALESGIPILWIGLFFSVQELTHLLARPFGGRLSDRKGYLPVVSCGMMLAAFSLGLLPLANTPSFLLLLALSFGLAQALIFPATLALFAQQMDVRHTGAGAGLIGAFKNFGKIAGPPLIHI
;
A
#
# COMPACT_ATOMS: atom_id res chain seq x y z
N PRO A 1 21.45 7.57 12.33
CA PRO A 1 20.53 7.48 13.46
C PRO A 1 19.12 7.97 13.11
N VAL A 2 18.93 9.05 12.30
CA VAL A 2 17.61 9.58 11.92
C VAL A 2 16.88 8.63 10.98
N LEU A 3 17.53 8.17 9.93
CA LEU A 3 16.97 7.20 8.97
C LEU A 3 16.45 5.95 9.69
N PHE A 4 17.23 5.37 10.59
CA PHE A 4 16.82 4.20 11.35
C PHE A 4 15.54 4.44 12.17
N LYS A 5 15.41 5.60 12.83
CA LYS A 5 14.22 5.95 13.62
C LYS A 5 12.98 6.10 12.73
N ILE A 6 13.10 6.78 11.59
CA ILE A 6 12.01 6.94 10.62
C ILE A 6 11.60 5.56 10.09
N THR A 7 12.57 4.73 9.72
CA THR A 7 12.35 3.39 9.16
C THR A 7 11.69 2.47 10.20
N ALA A 8 12.15 2.50 11.45
CA ALA A 8 11.55 1.71 12.54
C ALA A 8 10.10 2.15 12.81
N ALA A 9 9.84 3.46 12.88
CA ALA A 9 8.49 3.98 13.06
C ALA A 9 7.57 3.57 11.89
N ASP A 10 8.03 3.72 10.63
CA ASP A 10 7.24 3.33 9.45
C ASP A 10 6.99 1.82 9.41
N PHE A 11 7.99 1.00 9.74
CA PHE A 11 7.84 -0.45 9.82
C PHE A 11 6.77 -0.87 10.83
N MET A 12 6.81 -0.34 12.06
CA MET A 12 5.85 -0.65 13.11
C MET A 12 4.43 -0.24 12.71
N VAL A 13 4.24 1.02 12.29
CA VAL A 13 2.94 1.54 11.84
C VAL A 13 2.44 0.77 10.63
N ARG A 14 3.32 0.44 9.68
CA ARG A 14 2.95 -0.24 8.45
C ARG A 14 2.54 -1.69 8.72
N THR A 15 3.26 -2.39 9.57
CA THR A 15 2.90 -3.76 9.99
C THR A 15 1.54 -3.76 10.67
N ALA A 16 1.34 -2.90 11.65
CA ALA A 16 0.08 -2.74 12.36
C ALA A 16 -1.08 -2.39 11.40
N TYR A 17 -0.88 -1.45 10.48
CA TYR A 17 -1.88 -1.08 9.49
C TYR A 17 -2.25 -2.23 8.55
N GLN A 18 -1.27 -3.03 8.11
CA GLN A 18 -1.52 -4.16 7.22
C GLN A 18 -2.23 -5.31 7.93
N MET A 19 -1.98 -5.52 9.20
CA MET A 19 -2.78 -6.43 10.04
C MET A 19 -4.26 -6.03 10.01
N GLY A 20 -4.55 -4.74 10.17
CA GLY A 20 -5.92 -4.20 10.15
C GLY A 20 -6.58 -4.22 8.78
N LYS A 21 -5.81 -4.38 7.69
CA LYS A 21 -6.34 -4.31 6.33
C LYS A 21 -6.73 -5.66 5.75
N THR A 22 -5.86 -6.66 5.84
CA THR A 22 -6.06 -7.97 5.22
C THR A 22 -5.46 -9.05 6.12
N PRO A 23 -6.19 -10.10 6.50
CA PRO A 23 -7.58 -10.43 6.16
C PRO A 23 -8.64 -9.82 7.10
N LEU A 24 -8.23 -9.10 8.15
CA LEU A 24 -9.09 -8.69 9.26
C LEU A 24 -10.30 -7.83 8.84
N LEU A 25 -10.07 -6.76 8.06
CA LEU A 25 -11.13 -5.80 7.72
C LEU A 25 -12.29 -6.42 6.94
N PRO A 26 -12.07 -7.22 5.88
CA PRO A 26 -13.17 -7.91 5.19
C PRO A 26 -13.98 -8.81 6.12
N ILE A 27 -13.33 -9.57 6.99
CA ILE A 27 -13.98 -10.46 7.96
C ILE A 27 -14.81 -9.66 8.96
N PHE A 28 -14.25 -8.57 9.50
CA PHE A 28 -14.96 -7.70 10.44
C PHE A 28 -16.18 -7.05 9.79
N ALA A 29 -16.04 -6.51 8.56
CA ALA A 29 -17.15 -5.89 7.82
C ALA A 29 -18.27 -6.89 7.49
N ALA A 30 -17.91 -8.11 7.07
CA ALA A 30 -18.90 -9.19 6.85
C ALA A 30 -19.61 -9.59 8.15
N GLY A 31 -18.89 -9.65 9.27
CA GLY A 31 -19.47 -9.92 10.59
C GLY A 31 -20.47 -8.85 11.05
N LEU A 32 -20.36 -7.61 10.57
CA LEU A 32 -21.33 -6.54 10.79
C LEU A 32 -22.53 -6.61 9.83
N GLY A 33 -22.57 -7.56 8.90
CA GLY A 33 -23.66 -7.71 7.93
C GLY A 33 -23.51 -6.88 6.65
N ALA A 34 -22.30 -6.39 6.33
CA ALA A 34 -22.05 -5.69 5.08
C ALA A 34 -22.26 -6.63 3.88
N ASN A 35 -23.10 -6.21 2.91
CA ASN A 35 -23.19 -6.91 1.63
C ASN A 35 -21.91 -6.71 0.81
N ALA A 36 -21.71 -7.52 -0.25
CA ALA A 36 -20.48 -7.53 -1.03
C ALA A 36 -20.09 -6.16 -1.59
N THR A 37 -21.05 -5.41 -2.14
CA THR A 37 -20.81 -4.07 -2.70
C THR A 37 -20.38 -3.09 -1.60
N PHE A 38 -21.07 -3.09 -0.46
CA PHE A 38 -20.77 -2.20 0.65
C PHE A 38 -19.44 -2.53 1.32
N LEU A 39 -19.12 -3.82 1.44
CA LEU A 39 -17.82 -4.30 1.89
C LEU A 39 -16.69 -3.79 0.97
N GLY A 40 -16.89 -3.87 -0.34
CA GLY A 40 -15.97 -3.29 -1.32
C GLY A 40 -15.74 -1.79 -1.11
N LEU A 41 -16.80 -1.03 -0.83
CA LEU A 41 -16.73 0.41 -0.50
C LEU A 41 -15.93 0.65 0.79
N ILE A 42 -16.20 -0.10 1.86
CA ILE A 42 -15.50 0.00 3.15
C ILE A 42 -13.98 -0.21 2.98
N VAL A 43 -13.58 -1.21 2.20
CA VAL A 43 -12.16 -1.49 1.94
C VAL A 43 -11.51 -0.38 1.11
N SER A 44 -12.25 0.18 0.15
CA SER A 44 -11.75 1.15 -0.83
C SER A 44 -11.67 2.58 -0.30
N VAL A 45 -12.62 2.99 0.54
CA VAL A 45 -12.80 4.40 0.95
C VAL A 45 -11.57 5.02 1.60
N SER A 46 -10.83 4.29 2.42
CA SER A 46 -9.59 4.82 3.03
C SER A 46 -8.48 5.07 2.01
N THR A 47 -8.47 4.32 0.89
CA THR A 47 -7.56 4.56 -0.23
C THR A 47 -7.96 5.82 -0.99
N LEU A 48 -9.27 6.04 -1.18
CA LEU A 48 -9.81 7.26 -1.80
C LEU A 48 -9.45 8.50 -0.99
N THR A 49 -9.73 8.49 0.32
CA THR A 49 -9.35 9.60 1.23
C THR A 49 -7.85 9.85 1.17
N GLY A 50 -7.05 8.78 1.23
CA GLY A 50 -5.60 8.88 1.12
C GLY A 50 -5.15 9.49 -0.21
N MET A 51 -5.75 9.09 -1.33
CA MET A 51 -5.40 9.60 -2.65
C MET A 51 -5.68 11.10 -2.77
N LEU A 52 -6.84 11.56 -2.31
CA LEU A 52 -7.26 12.95 -2.41
C LEU A 52 -6.45 13.88 -1.48
N LEU A 53 -6.10 13.42 -0.29
CA LEU A 53 -5.52 14.27 0.75
C LEU A 53 -3.99 14.20 0.85
N LYS A 54 -3.32 13.18 0.27
CA LYS A 54 -1.84 13.08 0.27
C LYS A 54 -1.13 14.33 -0.25
N PRO A 55 -1.54 14.95 -1.36
CA PRO A 55 -0.90 16.17 -1.85
C PRO A 55 -1.01 17.32 -0.85
N ILE A 56 -2.18 17.46 -0.21
CA ILE A 56 -2.44 18.52 0.77
C ILE A 56 -1.52 18.37 1.98
N PHE A 57 -1.45 17.16 2.56
CA PHE A 57 -0.60 16.91 3.73
C PHE A 57 0.90 16.91 3.39
N GLY A 58 1.27 16.56 2.17
CA GLY A 58 2.63 16.78 1.68
C GLY A 58 3.03 18.26 1.81
N LEU A 59 2.23 19.17 1.26
CA LEU A 59 2.45 20.61 1.33
C LEU A 59 2.41 21.17 2.76
N LEU A 60 1.44 20.76 3.56
CA LEU A 60 1.35 21.20 4.95
C LEU A 60 2.57 20.77 5.75
N SER A 61 3.11 19.57 5.47
CA SER A 61 4.32 19.10 6.13
C SER A 61 5.58 19.87 5.71
N ASP A 62 5.62 20.40 4.48
CA ASP A 62 6.69 21.28 4.03
C ASP A 62 6.68 22.63 4.78
N ARG A 63 5.49 23.15 5.09
CA ARG A 63 5.32 24.44 5.76
C ARG A 63 5.52 24.39 7.27
N TRP A 64 4.93 23.39 7.92
CA TRP A 64 4.88 23.32 9.38
C TRP A 64 5.90 22.36 10.00
N GLY A 65 6.70 21.70 9.13
CA GLY A 65 7.73 20.76 9.53
C GLY A 65 7.23 19.31 9.57
N ARG A 66 8.13 18.38 9.22
CA ARG A 66 7.85 16.95 9.08
C ARG A 66 7.44 16.28 10.37
N TRP A 67 8.08 16.69 11.49
CA TRP A 67 7.88 16.04 12.78
C TRP A 67 6.44 16.13 13.29
N ILE A 68 5.83 17.32 13.22
CA ILE A 68 4.46 17.54 13.70
C ILE A 68 3.48 16.62 12.98
N TRP A 69 3.57 16.56 11.64
CA TRP A 69 2.67 15.75 10.85
C TRP A 69 2.93 14.25 11.03
N LEU A 70 4.19 13.85 11.23
CA LEU A 70 4.51 12.45 11.55
C LEU A 70 3.91 12.07 12.92
N LEU A 71 3.98 12.96 13.90
CA LEU A 71 3.37 12.74 15.21
C LEU A 71 1.84 12.63 15.11
N VAL A 72 1.18 13.56 14.42
CA VAL A 72 -0.27 13.52 14.19
C VAL A 72 -0.68 12.22 13.49
N GLY A 73 0.01 11.84 12.42
CA GLY A 73 -0.25 10.58 11.72
C GLY A 73 -0.07 9.36 12.63
N THR A 74 0.97 9.35 13.48
CA THR A 74 1.21 8.27 14.45
C THR A 74 0.07 8.19 15.47
N LEU A 75 -0.36 9.32 16.04
CA LEU A 75 -1.47 9.36 17.00
C LEU A 75 -2.78 8.87 16.39
N LEU A 76 -3.05 9.19 15.12
CA LEU A 76 -4.19 8.64 14.39
C LEU A 76 -4.09 7.13 14.20
N PHE A 77 -2.90 6.59 13.84
CA PHE A 77 -2.69 5.14 13.74
C PHE A 77 -2.78 4.41 15.08
N ILE A 78 -2.52 5.10 16.19
CA ILE A 78 -2.73 4.56 17.54
C ILE A 78 -4.21 4.61 17.92
N GLY A 79 -4.85 5.78 17.80
CA GLY A 79 -6.18 6.03 18.34
C GLY A 79 -7.30 5.39 17.54
N ILE A 80 -7.25 5.46 16.20
CA ILE A 80 -8.34 4.96 15.35
C ILE A 80 -8.62 3.47 15.56
N PRO A 81 -7.61 2.56 15.69
CA PRO A 81 -7.89 1.15 15.91
C PRO A 81 -8.72 0.86 17.17
N PHE A 82 -8.59 1.64 18.25
CA PHE A 82 -9.44 1.46 19.44
C PHE A 82 -10.92 1.77 19.18
N LEU A 83 -11.22 2.65 18.23
CA LEU A 83 -12.60 3.01 17.87
C LEU A 83 -13.35 1.87 17.18
N TYR A 84 -12.66 0.86 16.63
CA TYR A 84 -13.31 -0.31 16.04
C TYR A 84 -14.11 -1.13 17.06
N GLN A 85 -13.80 -1.03 18.36
CA GLN A 85 -14.58 -1.65 19.43
C GLN A 85 -15.99 -1.05 19.57
N LEU A 86 -16.18 0.19 19.12
CA LEU A 86 -17.44 0.92 19.23
C LEU A 86 -18.32 0.79 17.97
N ILE A 87 -17.86 0.05 16.97
CA ILE A 87 -18.53 -0.09 15.68
C ILE A 87 -19.49 -1.28 15.74
N HIS A 88 -20.74 -1.01 15.44
CA HIS A 88 -21.83 -2.00 15.45
C HIS A 88 -22.54 -2.14 14.10
N THR A 89 -22.35 -1.17 13.18
CA THR A 89 -22.98 -1.17 11.87
C THR A 89 -21.95 -0.98 10.74
N PRO A 90 -22.24 -1.47 9.51
CA PRO A 90 -21.37 -1.27 8.37
C PRO A 90 -21.19 0.22 8.01
N GLU A 91 -22.21 1.07 8.23
CA GLU A 91 -22.17 2.50 7.96
C GLU A 91 -21.21 3.23 8.90
N GLU A 92 -21.21 2.90 10.18
CA GLU A 92 -20.24 3.42 11.16
C GLU A 92 -18.82 3.01 10.76
N LEU A 93 -18.65 1.77 10.31
CA LEU A 93 -17.36 1.28 9.81
C LEU A 93 -16.90 2.07 8.59
N LEU A 94 -17.78 2.35 7.63
CA LEU A 94 -17.47 3.16 6.46
C LEU A 94 -16.97 4.55 6.86
N PHE A 95 -17.67 5.20 7.81
CA PHE A 95 -17.25 6.51 8.32
C PHE A 95 -15.88 6.45 9.02
N LEU A 96 -15.66 5.45 9.88
CA LEU A 96 -14.38 5.26 10.56
C LEU A 96 -13.25 5.03 9.54
N ARG A 97 -13.52 4.32 8.44
CA ARG A 97 -12.55 4.09 7.37
C ARG A 97 -12.20 5.36 6.58
N LEU A 98 -13.15 6.30 6.43
CA LEU A 98 -12.87 7.64 5.90
C LEU A 98 -11.85 8.37 6.78
N VAL A 99 -12.09 8.38 8.09
CA VAL A 99 -11.17 8.99 9.07
C VAL A 99 -9.81 8.27 9.09
N HIS A 100 -9.79 6.94 9.02
CA HIS A 100 -8.55 6.17 8.96
C HIS A 100 -7.73 6.49 7.70
N GLY A 101 -8.38 6.88 6.61
CA GLY A 101 -7.74 7.37 5.40
C GLY A 101 -6.86 8.61 5.64
N LEU A 102 -7.22 9.49 6.59
CA LEU A 102 -6.40 10.64 6.98
C LEU A 102 -5.03 10.22 7.51
N ALA A 103 -4.98 9.20 8.37
CA ALA A 103 -3.72 8.68 8.91
C ALA A 103 -2.76 8.27 7.78
N THR A 104 -3.27 7.56 6.76
CA THR A 104 -2.48 7.14 5.60
C THR A 104 -2.10 8.31 4.68
N ALA A 105 -2.97 9.32 4.57
CA ALA A 105 -2.73 10.52 3.78
C ALA A 105 -1.59 11.37 4.35
N ILE A 106 -1.51 11.43 5.67
CA ILE A 106 -0.47 12.18 6.40
C ILE A 106 0.84 11.41 6.41
N TYR A 107 0.81 10.18 6.91
CA TYR A 107 2.01 9.42 7.27
C TYR A 107 2.89 9.06 6.07
N GLY A 108 2.27 8.62 4.97
CA GLY A 108 2.98 8.14 3.79
C GLY A 108 3.89 9.18 3.15
N PRO A 109 3.37 10.33 2.71
CA PRO A 109 4.18 11.40 2.10
C PRO A 109 5.25 11.94 3.04
N VAL A 110 4.91 12.14 4.31
CA VAL A 110 5.82 12.74 5.31
C VAL A 110 7.05 11.86 5.55
N THR A 111 6.87 10.54 5.70
CA THR A 111 7.98 9.61 5.92
C THR A 111 8.91 9.55 4.72
N VAL A 112 8.37 9.44 3.49
CA VAL A 112 9.16 9.38 2.27
C VAL A 112 9.95 10.68 2.06
N ALA A 113 9.28 11.83 2.18
CA ALA A 113 9.92 13.12 2.03
C ALA A 113 11.04 13.33 3.05
N TRP A 114 10.83 12.92 4.30
CA TRP A 114 11.86 13.05 5.33
C TRP A 114 13.08 12.17 5.08
N VAL A 115 12.87 10.94 4.59
CA VAL A 115 13.97 10.04 4.17
C VAL A 115 14.79 10.66 3.04
N MET A 116 14.14 11.25 2.03
CA MET A 116 14.80 11.96 0.92
C MET A 116 15.64 13.15 1.42
N GLU A 117 15.09 13.98 2.29
CA GLU A 117 15.79 15.15 2.86
C GLU A 117 17.04 14.76 3.66
N GLN A 118 17.01 13.63 4.37
CA GLN A 118 18.19 13.13 5.08
C GLN A 118 19.29 12.68 4.12
N GLY A 119 18.95 12.21 2.93
CA GLY A 119 19.91 11.90 1.87
C GLY A 119 20.68 13.13 1.41
N GLN A 120 19.97 14.24 1.15
CA GLN A 120 20.56 15.49 0.66
C GLN A 120 21.47 16.17 1.70
N LYS A 121 21.06 16.19 2.97
CA LYS A 121 21.82 16.85 4.06
C LYS A 121 23.17 16.21 4.37
N SER A 122 23.39 14.95 3.98
CA SER A 122 24.64 14.23 4.28
C SER A 122 25.77 14.54 3.32
N GLY A 123 25.60 15.44 2.35
CA GLY A 123 26.61 15.77 1.32
C GLY A 123 26.97 14.57 0.43
N SER A 124 26.19 13.51 0.52
CA SER A 124 26.40 12.25 -0.19
C SER A 124 25.93 12.37 -1.63
N SER A 125 26.64 11.71 -2.55
CA SER A 125 26.27 11.58 -3.95
C SER A 125 24.85 11.03 -4.14
N ALA A 126 24.25 11.23 -5.30
CA ALA A 126 22.90 10.74 -5.65
C ALA A 126 22.71 9.23 -5.36
N ASP A 127 23.79 8.45 -5.46
CA ASP A 127 23.80 7.00 -5.22
C ASP A 127 23.40 6.63 -3.78
N ASN A 128 23.82 7.41 -2.79
CA ASN A 128 23.47 7.15 -1.39
C ASN A 128 22.00 7.47 -1.06
N CYS A 129 21.34 8.31 -1.86
CA CYS A 129 19.89 8.57 -1.69
C CYS A 129 19.07 7.36 -2.13
N ALA A 130 19.40 6.75 -3.26
CA ALA A 130 18.75 5.55 -3.78
C ALA A 130 18.90 4.36 -2.83
N GLU A 131 20.10 4.14 -2.27
CA GLU A 131 20.36 3.09 -1.28
C GLU A 131 19.49 3.25 -0.03
N ARG A 132 19.40 4.46 0.52
CA ARG A 132 18.57 4.76 1.72
C ARG A 132 17.10 4.55 1.48
N LEU A 133 16.59 4.97 0.33
CA LEU A 133 15.22 4.71 -0.09
C LEU A 133 14.99 3.20 -0.30
N GLY A 134 15.98 2.48 -0.80
CA GLY A 134 15.96 1.02 -0.93
C GLY A 134 15.78 0.33 0.43
N TRP A 135 16.62 0.65 1.41
CA TRP A 135 16.51 0.11 2.77
C TRP A 135 15.19 0.47 3.45
N PHE A 136 14.75 1.72 3.31
CA PHE A 136 13.45 2.17 3.82
C PHE A 136 12.28 1.41 3.18
N SER A 137 12.32 1.22 1.85
CA SER A 137 11.29 0.48 1.12
C SER A 137 11.28 -1.00 1.47
N MET A 138 12.45 -1.60 1.68
CA MET A 138 12.59 -3.00 2.11
C MET A 138 11.94 -3.22 3.49
N ALA A 139 12.24 -2.35 4.46
CA ALA A 139 11.62 -2.42 5.78
C ALA A 139 10.11 -2.23 5.71
N ARG A 140 9.63 -1.25 4.91
CA ARG A 140 8.19 -1.02 4.66
C ARG A 140 7.50 -2.26 4.09
N ASN A 141 8.15 -2.94 3.13
CA ASN A 141 7.61 -4.16 2.53
C ASN A 141 7.58 -5.32 3.53
N GLY A 142 8.48 -5.35 4.52
CA GLY A 142 8.40 -6.29 5.64
C GLY A 142 7.06 -6.21 6.41
N GLY A 143 6.48 -5.01 6.53
CA GLY A 143 5.15 -4.83 7.12
C GLY A 143 4.04 -5.46 6.27
N TYR A 144 4.14 -5.38 4.94
CA TYR A 144 3.18 -6.05 4.04
C TYR A 144 3.31 -7.57 4.10
N LEU A 145 4.52 -8.07 4.31
CA LEU A 145 4.80 -9.51 4.45
C LEU A 145 4.27 -10.07 5.77
N LEU A 146 4.55 -9.40 6.89
CA LEU A 146 4.24 -9.93 8.23
C LEU A 146 2.81 -9.67 8.67
N GLY A 147 2.24 -8.51 8.29
CA GLY A 147 0.92 -8.05 8.76
C GLY A 147 -0.19 -9.09 8.59
N PRO A 148 -0.43 -9.64 7.39
CA PRO A 148 -1.52 -10.58 7.15
C PRO A 148 -1.43 -11.86 7.98
N THR A 149 -0.24 -12.46 8.09
CA THR A 149 -0.05 -13.69 8.89
C THR A 149 -0.23 -13.42 10.38
N ILE A 150 0.29 -12.31 10.90
CA ILE A 150 0.11 -11.95 12.31
C ILE A 150 -1.38 -11.73 12.61
N ALA A 151 -2.10 -11.00 11.75
CA ALA A 151 -3.54 -10.79 11.91
C ALA A 151 -4.31 -12.11 11.88
N ALA A 152 -4.00 -12.98 10.92
CA ALA A 152 -4.64 -14.29 10.81
C ALA A 152 -4.36 -15.17 12.05
N ALA A 153 -3.13 -15.17 12.57
CA ALA A 153 -2.77 -15.89 13.79
C ALA A 153 -3.53 -15.36 15.01
N LEU A 154 -3.68 -14.04 15.16
CA LEU A 154 -4.47 -13.46 16.24
C LEU A 154 -5.96 -13.83 16.11
N LEU A 155 -6.51 -13.84 14.91
CA LEU A 155 -7.90 -14.22 14.66
C LEU A 155 -8.22 -15.70 14.98
N THR A 156 -7.21 -16.55 15.20
CA THR A 156 -7.45 -17.91 15.69
C THR A 156 -7.78 -17.99 17.18
N VAL A 157 -7.45 -16.92 17.93
CA VAL A 157 -7.54 -16.92 19.42
C VAL A 157 -8.36 -15.77 19.99
N ILE A 158 -8.55 -14.68 19.24
CA ILE A 158 -9.30 -13.50 19.71
C ILE A 158 -10.23 -12.97 18.62
N GLU A 159 -11.28 -12.27 19.04
CA GLU A 159 -12.29 -11.70 18.16
C GLU A 159 -11.74 -10.57 17.29
N PRO A 160 -12.31 -10.34 16.09
CA PRO A 160 -11.86 -9.33 15.14
C PRO A 160 -11.75 -7.92 15.73
N ALA A 161 -12.72 -7.47 16.53
CA ALA A 161 -12.70 -6.16 17.19
C ALA A 161 -11.49 -6.02 18.14
N THR A 162 -11.19 -7.08 18.91
CA THR A 162 -10.05 -7.10 19.84
C THR A 162 -8.70 -7.11 19.10
N VAL A 163 -8.62 -7.71 17.91
CA VAL A 163 -7.40 -7.62 17.08
C VAL A 163 -7.10 -6.15 16.71
N PHE A 164 -8.12 -5.32 16.45
CA PHE A 164 -7.88 -3.88 16.22
C PHE A 164 -7.31 -3.19 17.46
N THR A 165 -7.71 -3.56 18.66
CA THR A 165 -7.09 -3.05 19.90
C THR A 165 -5.59 -3.41 19.98
N VAL A 166 -5.23 -4.65 19.66
CA VAL A 166 -3.83 -5.09 19.57
C VAL A 166 -3.06 -4.27 18.53
N ILE A 167 -3.67 -3.96 17.39
CA ILE A 167 -3.10 -3.10 16.34
C ILE A 167 -2.81 -1.69 16.90
N GLY A 168 -3.73 -1.10 17.67
CA GLY A 168 -3.52 0.17 18.32
C GLY A 168 -2.34 0.15 19.31
N LEU A 169 -2.27 -0.90 20.13
CA LEU A 169 -1.16 -1.12 21.06
C LEU A 169 0.19 -1.30 20.34
N MET A 170 0.23 -2.08 19.27
CA MET A 170 1.44 -2.23 18.45
C MET A 170 1.85 -0.91 17.79
N SER A 171 0.87 -0.13 17.30
CA SER A 171 1.13 1.19 16.72
C SER A 171 1.73 2.15 17.74
N SER A 172 1.41 2.02 19.03
CA SER A 172 1.95 2.88 20.10
C SER A 172 3.46 2.73 20.27
N CYS A 173 4.03 1.58 19.93
CA CYS A 173 5.49 1.37 19.92
C CYS A 173 6.20 2.34 18.95
N ALA A 174 5.54 2.80 17.91
CA ALA A 174 6.09 3.79 16.99
C ALA A 174 6.22 5.19 17.59
N LEU A 175 5.54 5.47 18.70
CA LEU A 175 5.59 6.78 19.34
C LEU A 175 7.00 7.09 19.85
N LEU A 176 7.70 6.10 20.41
CA LEU A 176 9.05 6.29 20.92
C LEU A 176 10.03 6.79 19.85
N PRO A 177 10.25 6.09 18.71
CA PRO A 177 11.12 6.61 17.68
C PRO A 177 10.67 7.95 17.10
N VAL A 178 9.35 8.22 17.01
CA VAL A 178 8.81 9.50 16.51
C VAL A 178 9.12 10.65 17.47
N LEU A 179 8.96 10.46 18.78
CA LEU A 179 9.31 11.48 19.78
C LEU A 179 10.81 11.79 19.76
N LEU A 180 11.65 10.78 19.59
CA LEU A 180 13.09 10.95 19.47
C LEU A 180 13.53 11.69 18.20
N LEU A 181 12.64 11.85 17.22
CA LEU A 181 12.89 12.62 16.00
C LEU A 181 12.66 14.12 16.16
N LYS A 182 12.04 14.59 17.24
CA LYS A 182 11.74 16.02 17.49
C LYS A 182 12.98 16.92 17.28
N LYS A 183 14.15 16.47 17.72
CA LYS A 183 15.43 17.21 17.61
C LYS A 183 15.92 17.38 16.16
N PHE A 184 15.37 16.63 15.22
CA PHE A 184 15.81 16.58 13.82
C PHE A 184 14.77 17.18 12.85
N ASN A 185 13.86 18.02 13.37
CA ASN A 185 12.84 18.66 12.55
C ASN A 185 13.48 19.48 11.43
N SER A 186 12.97 19.29 10.20
CA SER A 186 13.51 19.95 9.01
C SER A 186 13.16 21.44 8.99
N PRO A 187 14.04 22.30 8.47
CA PRO A 187 13.72 23.71 8.27
C PRO A 187 12.58 23.85 7.24
N LYS A 188 11.80 24.91 7.39
CA LYS A 188 10.72 25.26 6.46
C LYS A 188 11.33 25.53 5.06
N ILE A 189 10.95 24.76 4.06
CA ILE A 189 11.35 24.99 2.67
C ILE A 189 10.34 25.96 2.06
N PRO A 190 10.77 27.10 1.47
CA PRO A 190 9.89 28.00 0.75
C PRO A 190 9.21 27.22 -0.40
N SER A 191 7.89 27.20 -0.43
CA SER A 191 7.14 26.53 -1.49
C SER A 191 7.21 27.36 -2.78
N HIS A 192 7.82 26.84 -3.86
CA HIS A 192 7.51 27.29 -5.19
C HIS A 192 6.00 27.08 -5.46
N SER A 193 5.43 27.89 -6.34
CA SER A 193 3.98 27.85 -6.60
C SER A 193 3.54 26.46 -7.06
N TRP A 194 2.94 25.71 -6.15
CA TRP A 194 2.46 24.35 -6.36
C TRP A 194 1.49 24.23 -7.55
N ARG A 195 0.67 25.26 -7.78
CA ARG A 195 -0.29 25.27 -8.89
C ARG A 195 0.37 25.17 -10.28
N GLN A 196 1.51 25.81 -10.47
CA GLN A 196 2.24 25.74 -11.73
C GLN A 196 2.92 24.37 -11.90
N GLN A 197 3.60 23.85 -10.87
CA GLN A 197 4.25 22.54 -10.92
C GLN A 197 3.26 21.40 -11.15
N THR A 198 2.09 21.43 -10.49
CA THR A 198 1.04 20.42 -10.72
C THR A 198 0.37 20.58 -12.09
N ALA A 199 0.12 21.77 -12.56
CA ALA A 199 -0.49 22.00 -13.87
C ALA A 199 0.44 21.55 -15.01
N ASP A 200 1.72 21.91 -14.95
CA ASP A 200 2.73 21.51 -15.94
C ASP A 200 2.95 19.99 -15.93
N ALA A 201 2.94 19.42 -14.74
CA ALA A 201 3.04 18.00 -14.50
C ALA A 201 1.86 17.20 -15.08
N PHE A 202 0.63 17.66 -14.83
CA PHE A 202 -0.58 17.09 -15.42
C PHE A 202 -0.56 17.24 -16.95
N ARG A 203 -0.19 18.40 -17.45
CA ARG A 203 -0.16 18.66 -18.90
C ARG A 203 0.86 17.77 -19.63
N ALA A 204 2.07 17.63 -19.08
CA ALA A 204 3.10 16.74 -19.62
C ALA A 204 2.65 15.26 -19.56
N GLY A 205 2.04 14.85 -18.45
CA GLY A 205 1.52 13.49 -18.29
C GLY A 205 0.37 13.15 -19.24
N PHE A 206 -0.56 14.09 -19.47
CA PHE A 206 -1.69 13.89 -20.38
C PHE A 206 -1.28 13.78 -21.85
N GLN A 207 -0.14 14.34 -22.24
CA GLN A 207 0.35 14.37 -23.61
C GLN A 207 1.18 13.16 -24.01
N THR A 208 1.48 12.24 -23.08
CA THR A 208 2.35 11.08 -23.34
C THR A 208 1.49 9.79 -23.39
N PRO A 209 1.21 9.21 -24.58
CA PRO A 209 0.36 8.03 -24.73
C PRO A 209 0.86 6.79 -23.95
N GLU A 210 2.18 6.64 -23.84
CA GLU A 210 2.83 5.53 -23.13
C GLU A 210 2.55 5.58 -21.62
N LEU A 211 2.35 6.79 -21.06
CA LEU A 211 1.92 6.97 -19.66
C LEU A 211 0.51 6.48 -19.43
N TRP A 212 -0.39 6.70 -20.37
CA TRP A 212 -1.74 6.19 -20.31
C TRP A 212 -1.75 4.67 -20.43
N LEU A 213 -0.91 4.11 -21.31
CA LEU A 213 -0.76 2.66 -21.44
C LEU A 213 -0.24 2.06 -20.12
N ALA A 214 0.89 2.53 -19.60
CA ALA A 214 1.46 2.03 -18.35
C ALA A 214 0.49 2.20 -17.16
N GLY A 215 -0.18 3.35 -17.08
CA GLY A 215 -1.17 3.63 -16.04
C GLY A 215 -2.40 2.74 -16.13
N SER A 216 -2.95 2.50 -17.32
CA SER A 216 -4.11 1.63 -17.52
C SER A 216 -3.78 0.17 -17.23
N LEU A 217 -2.60 -0.32 -17.60
CA LEU A 217 -2.12 -1.66 -17.25
C LEU A 217 -2.04 -1.82 -15.72
N GLU A 218 -1.42 -0.86 -15.01
CA GLU A 218 -1.39 -0.85 -13.55
C GLU A 218 -2.81 -0.81 -12.95
N CYS A 219 -3.71 0.01 -13.50
CA CYS A 219 -5.09 0.10 -13.05
C CYS A 219 -5.79 -1.25 -13.11
N VAL A 220 -5.75 -1.93 -14.25
CA VAL A 220 -6.40 -3.23 -14.47
C VAL A 220 -5.84 -4.29 -13.51
N VAL A 221 -4.52 -4.33 -13.35
CA VAL A 221 -3.86 -5.28 -12.44
C VAL A 221 -4.29 -5.04 -10.99
N TYR A 222 -4.28 -3.77 -10.53
CA TYR A 222 -4.69 -3.44 -9.17
C TYR A 222 -6.18 -3.66 -8.92
N LEU A 223 -7.01 -3.52 -9.94
CA LEU A 223 -8.45 -3.80 -9.89
C LEU A 223 -8.68 -5.27 -9.52
N GLY A 224 -8.09 -6.22 -10.23
CA GLY A 224 -8.20 -7.65 -9.94
C GLY A 224 -7.56 -8.04 -8.60
N PHE A 225 -6.35 -7.56 -8.32
CA PHE A 225 -5.67 -7.88 -7.04
C PHE A 225 -6.39 -7.35 -5.80
N TYR A 226 -7.00 -6.18 -5.88
CA TYR A 226 -7.71 -5.62 -4.73
C TYR A 226 -9.09 -6.24 -4.54
N ALA A 227 -9.76 -6.67 -5.61
CA ALA A 227 -10.94 -7.52 -5.51
C ALA A 227 -10.59 -8.83 -4.80
N ALA A 228 -9.56 -9.55 -5.24
CA ALA A 228 -9.10 -10.76 -4.59
C ALA A 228 -8.71 -10.53 -3.11
N LYS A 229 -7.99 -9.45 -2.79
CA LYS A 229 -7.65 -9.10 -1.41
C LYS A 229 -8.87 -8.86 -0.52
N THR A 230 -9.97 -8.41 -1.09
CA THR A 230 -11.19 -8.10 -0.35
C THR A 230 -12.04 -9.34 -0.14
N PHE A 231 -12.23 -10.16 -1.16
CA PHE A 231 -13.21 -11.26 -1.13
C PHE A 231 -12.59 -12.63 -0.83
N LEU A 232 -11.32 -12.86 -1.19
CA LEU A 232 -10.65 -14.14 -0.92
C LEU A 232 -10.71 -14.57 0.55
N PRO A 233 -10.55 -13.68 1.57
CA PRO A 233 -10.68 -14.10 2.96
C PRO A 233 -12.03 -14.72 3.29
N LEU A 234 -13.12 -14.15 2.77
CA LEU A 234 -14.47 -14.66 3.00
C LEU A 234 -14.72 -15.95 2.25
N TYR A 235 -14.40 -15.98 0.95
CA TYR A 235 -14.53 -17.17 0.12
C TYR A 235 -13.77 -18.37 0.69
N ALA A 236 -12.52 -18.17 1.11
CA ALA A 236 -11.70 -19.25 1.66
C ALA A 236 -12.24 -19.76 3.00
N LEU A 237 -12.77 -18.88 3.87
CA LEU A 237 -13.43 -19.30 5.11
C LEU A 237 -14.71 -20.10 4.84
N GLU A 238 -15.55 -19.66 3.90
CA GLU A 238 -16.76 -20.39 3.47
C GLU A 238 -16.41 -21.75 2.87
N SER A 239 -15.26 -21.85 2.19
CA SER A 239 -14.71 -23.12 1.65
C SER A 239 -14.07 -24.00 2.73
N GLY A 240 -14.10 -23.61 4.01
CA GLY A 240 -13.55 -24.39 5.12
C GLY A 240 -12.02 -24.29 5.28
N ILE A 241 -11.35 -23.36 4.60
CA ILE A 241 -9.91 -23.14 4.75
C ILE A 241 -9.64 -22.37 6.05
N PRO A 242 -8.79 -22.88 6.97
CA PRO A 242 -8.46 -22.18 8.20
C PRO A 242 -7.84 -20.80 7.94
N ILE A 243 -8.22 -19.81 8.76
CA ILE A 243 -7.83 -18.40 8.58
C ILE A 243 -6.31 -18.19 8.52
N LEU A 244 -5.52 -19.00 9.20
CA LEU A 244 -4.07 -18.91 9.18
C LEU A 244 -3.50 -19.10 7.76
N TRP A 245 -4.08 -19.99 6.95
CA TRP A 245 -3.66 -20.22 5.58
C TRP A 245 -4.01 -19.04 4.68
N ILE A 246 -5.07 -18.31 4.99
CA ILE A 246 -5.44 -17.07 4.29
C ILE A 246 -4.39 -15.98 4.57
N GLY A 247 -3.97 -15.81 5.80
CA GLY A 247 -2.86 -14.92 6.15
C GLY A 247 -1.55 -15.30 5.47
N LEU A 248 -1.23 -16.60 5.47
CA LEU A 248 -0.05 -17.14 4.79
C LEU A 248 -0.11 -16.90 3.27
N PHE A 249 -1.28 -17.01 2.63
CA PHE A 249 -1.44 -16.68 1.21
C PHE A 249 -0.91 -15.28 0.90
N PHE A 250 -1.32 -14.25 1.63
CA PHE A 250 -0.88 -12.88 1.38
C PHE A 250 0.59 -12.67 1.70
N SER A 251 1.12 -13.36 2.71
CA SER A 251 2.54 -13.29 3.07
C SER A 251 3.42 -13.99 2.05
N VAL A 252 3.04 -15.19 1.58
CA VAL A 252 3.76 -15.94 0.53
C VAL A 252 3.72 -15.18 -0.79
N GLN A 253 2.56 -14.61 -1.16
CA GLN A 253 2.41 -13.75 -2.33
C GLN A 253 3.41 -12.57 -2.28
N GLU A 254 3.46 -11.83 -1.17
CA GLU A 254 4.36 -10.67 -1.03
C GLU A 254 5.83 -11.08 -0.99
N LEU A 255 6.16 -12.18 -0.32
CA LEU A 255 7.52 -12.73 -0.29
C LEU A 255 7.98 -13.11 -1.70
N THR A 256 7.15 -13.82 -2.44
CA THR A 256 7.45 -14.22 -3.83
C THR A 256 7.65 -13.01 -4.72
N HIS A 257 6.75 -12.01 -4.61
CA HIS A 257 6.89 -10.74 -5.32
C HIS A 257 8.24 -10.06 -5.01
N LEU A 258 8.62 -9.96 -3.74
CA LEU A 258 9.88 -9.31 -3.34
C LEU A 258 11.11 -10.04 -3.85
N LEU A 259 11.15 -11.37 -3.72
CA LEU A 259 12.28 -12.19 -4.14
C LEU A 259 12.41 -12.28 -5.66
N ALA A 260 11.30 -12.38 -6.38
CA ALA A 260 11.30 -12.50 -7.84
C ALA A 260 11.40 -11.15 -8.58
N ARG A 261 11.15 -10.01 -7.90
CA ARG A 261 11.16 -8.68 -8.51
C ARG A 261 12.45 -8.33 -9.27
N PRO A 262 13.67 -8.62 -8.77
CA PRO A 262 14.90 -8.35 -9.53
C PRO A 262 15.01 -9.18 -10.82
N PHE A 263 14.49 -10.41 -10.80
CA PHE A 263 14.46 -11.28 -11.97
C PHE A 263 13.46 -10.77 -13.02
N GLY A 264 12.28 -10.33 -12.59
CA GLY A 264 11.29 -9.69 -13.46
C GLY A 264 11.84 -8.44 -14.15
N GLY A 265 12.56 -7.59 -13.41
CA GLY A 265 13.25 -6.42 -13.97
C GLY A 265 14.28 -6.80 -15.03
N ARG A 266 15.20 -7.73 -14.71
CA ARG A 266 16.19 -8.21 -15.68
C ARG A 266 15.57 -8.88 -16.92
N LEU A 267 14.47 -9.59 -16.75
CA LEU A 267 13.77 -10.22 -17.85
C LEU A 267 13.15 -9.16 -18.78
N SER A 268 12.55 -8.12 -18.21
CA SER A 268 11.96 -7.03 -18.99
C SER A 268 13.01 -6.21 -19.74
N ASP A 269 14.21 -6.01 -19.16
CA ASP A 269 15.31 -5.33 -19.84
C ASP A 269 15.82 -6.15 -21.05
N ARG A 270 15.78 -7.49 -20.97
CA ARG A 270 16.28 -8.40 -22.03
C ARG A 270 15.24 -8.70 -23.10
N LYS A 271 13.97 -8.88 -22.73
CA LYS A 271 12.90 -9.35 -23.62
C LYS A 271 11.93 -8.24 -24.06
N GLY A 272 12.11 -7.04 -23.51
CA GLY A 272 11.20 -5.90 -23.66
C GLY A 272 10.10 -5.87 -22.59
N TYR A 273 9.62 -4.68 -22.29
CA TYR A 273 8.68 -4.46 -21.20
C TYR A 273 7.29 -5.00 -21.49
N LEU A 274 6.72 -4.73 -22.68
CA LEU A 274 5.36 -5.16 -23.03
C LEU A 274 5.16 -6.67 -23.05
N PRO A 275 6.06 -7.50 -23.66
CA PRO A 275 5.93 -8.96 -23.58
C PRO A 275 5.94 -9.50 -22.14
N VAL A 276 6.80 -8.93 -21.29
CA VAL A 276 6.91 -9.38 -19.89
C VAL A 276 5.68 -8.97 -19.08
N VAL A 277 5.16 -7.75 -19.27
CA VAL A 277 3.89 -7.32 -18.67
C VAL A 277 2.75 -8.20 -19.12
N SER A 278 2.64 -8.51 -20.42
CA SER A 278 1.59 -9.38 -20.98
C SER A 278 1.65 -10.78 -20.36
N CYS A 279 2.84 -11.37 -20.25
CA CYS A 279 3.03 -12.65 -19.59
C CYS A 279 2.59 -12.61 -18.12
N GLY A 280 2.99 -11.55 -17.39
CA GLY A 280 2.58 -11.33 -16.01
C GLY A 280 1.06 -11.17 -15.87
N MET A 281 0.41 -10.43 -16.76
CA MET A 281 -1.05 -10.25 -16.77
C MET A 281 -1.79 -11.55 -17.07
N MET A 282 -1.32 -12.36 -18.01
CA MET A 282 -1.88 -13.69 -18.28
C MET A 282 -1.75 -14.60 -17.05
N LEU A 283 -0.60 -14.58 -16.39
CA LEU A 283 -0.38 -15.35 -15.16
C LEU A 283 -1.31 -14.86 -14.03
N ALA A 284 -1.51 -13.55 -13.89
CA ALA A 284 -2.44 -12.98 -12.93
C ALA A 284 -3.90 -13.39 -13.24
N ALA A 285 -4.32 -13.29 -14.50
CA ALA A 285 -5.67 -13.68 -14.94
C ALA A 285 -5.91 -15.17 -14.70
N PHE A 286 -4.95 -16.03 -15.04
CA PHE A 286 -5.02 -17.46 -14.78
C PHE A 286 -5.12 -17.75 -13.28
N SER A 287 -4.30 -17.08 -12.45
CA SER A 287 -4.36 -17.26 -11.01
C SER A 287 -5.70 -16.80 -10.41
N LEU A 288 -6.25 -15.68 -10.90
CA LEU A 288 -7.59 -15.20 -10.48
C LEU A 288 -8.68 -16.18 -10.89
N GLY A 289 -8.64 -16.68 -12.11
CA GLY A 289 -9.61 -17.65 -12.63
C GLY A 289 -9.60 -18.99 -11.89
N LEU A 290 -8.48 -19.36 -11.27
CA LEU A 290 -8.34 -20.59 -10.49
C LEU A 290 -8.71 -20.41 -9.01
N LEU A 291 -8.84 -19.18 -8.50
CA LEU A 291 -9.20 -18.93 -7.09
C LEU A 291 -10.48 -19.66 -6.65
N PRO A 292 -11.57 -19.67 -7.45
CA PRO A 292 -12.80 -20.40 -7.08
C PRO A 292 -12.62 -21.92 -6.94
N LEU A 293 -11.52 -22.47 -7.43
CA LEU A 293 -11.19 -23.89 -7.32
C LEU A 293 -10.27 -24.20 -6.11
N ALA A 294 -9.88 -23.15 -5.36
CA ALA A 294 -8.92 -23.28 -4.25
C ALA A 294 -9.60 -23.80 -2.99
N ASN A 295 -9.94 -25.09 -2.97
CA ASN A 295 -10.58 -25.76 -1.84
C ASN A 295 -9.59 -26.40 -0.85
N THR A 296 -8.29 -26.30 -1.09
CA THR A 296 -7.24 -26.84 -0.22
C THR A 296 -6.18 -25.78 0.10
N PRO A 297 -5.61 -25.83 1.32
CA PRO A 297 -4.54 -24.92 1.71
C PRO A 297 -3.33 -24.95 0.77
N SER A 298 -2.93 -26.15 0.32
CA SER A 298 -1.77 -26.31 -0.57
C SER A 298 -2.00 -25.67 -1.93
N PHE A 299 -3.20 -25.80 -2.50
CA PHE A 299 -3.54 -25.18 -3.78
C PHE A 299 -3.65 -23.65 -3.64
N LEU A 300 -4.19 -23.18 -2.50
CA LEU A 300 -4.21 -21.75 -2.19
C LEU A 300 -2.80 -21.15 -2.14
N LEU A 301 -1.83 -21.83 -1.49
CA LEU A 301 -0.44 -21.38 -1.47
C LEU A 301 0.25 -21.43 -2.84
N LEU A 302 -0.08 -22.40 -3.68
CA LEU A 302 0.42 -22.44 -5.05
C LEU A 302 -0.07 -21.21 -5.85
N LEU A 303 -1.33 -20.83 -5.67
CA LEU A 303 -1.86 -19.60 -6.26
C LEU A 303 -1.19 -18.36 -5.69
N ALA A 304 -0.83 -18.33 -4.40
CA ALA A 304 -0.07 -17.24 -3.81
C ALA A 304 1.30 -17.03 -4.48
N LEU A 305 2.01 -18.13 -4.75
CA LEU A 305 3.27 -18.09 -5.51
C LEU A 305 3.07 -17.53 -6.92
N SER A 306 2.03 -18.01 -7.62
CA SER A 306 1.68 -17.54 -8.97
C SER A 306 1.33 -16.04 -8.99
N PHE A 307 0.53 -15.58 -8.03
CA PHE A 307 0.21 -14.15 -7.86
C PHE A 307 1.45 -13.30 -7.58
N GLY A 308 2.34 -13.77 -6.71
CA GLY A 308 3.59 -13.08 -6.39
C GLY A 308 4.51 -12.97 -7.60
N LEU A 309 4.64 -14.04 -8.40
CA LEU A 309 5.38 -14.06 -9.66
C LEU A 309 4.77 -13.10 -10.69
N ALA A 310 3.45 -13.10 -10.85
CA ALA A 310 2.75 -12.17 -11.73
C ALA A 310 3.08 -10.71 -11.39
N GLN A 311 3.03 -10.34 -10.10
CA GLN A 311 3.38 -9.00 -9.63
C GLN A 311 4.85 -8.67 -9.88
N ALA A 312 5.76 -9.64 -9.68
CA ALA A 312 7.18 -9.48 -9.92
C ALA A 312 7.54 -9.23 -11.39
N LEU A 313 6.74 -9.75 -12.32
CA LEU A 313 6.87 -9.48 -13.76
C LEU A 313 6.27 -8.12 -14.14
N ILE A 314 5.08 -7.78 -13.65
CA ILE A 314 4.34 -6.59 -14.06
C ILE A 314 4.97 -5.32 -13.52
N PHE A 315 5.15 -5.19 -12.20
CA PHE A 315 5.46 -3.91 -11.57
C PHE A 315 6.82 -3.31 -11.92
N PRO A 316 7.93 -4.09 -12.02
CA PRO A 316 9.18 -3.51 -12.51
C PRO A 316 9.11 -3.09 -13.97
N ALA A 317 8.44 -3.88 -14.82
CA ALA A 317 8.34 -3.63 -16.25
C ALA A 317 7.47 -2.40 -16.57
N THR A 318 6.33 -2.21 -15.88
CA THR A 318 5.51 -1.00 -16.04
C THR A 318 6.22 0.24 -15.54
N LEU A 319 6.97 0.14 -14.43
CA LEU A 319 7.76 1.26 -13.91
C LEU A 319 8.90 1.63 -14.87
N ALA A 320 9.57 0.64 -15.47
CA ALA A 320 10.64 0.87 -16.44
C ALA A 320 10.11 1.44 -17.76
N LEU A 321 8.98 0.94 -18.26
CA LEU A 321 8.28 1.50 -19.43
C LEU A 321 7.98 2.98 -19.20
N PHE A 322 7.52 3.34 -18.00
CA PHE A 322 7.31 4.72 -17.60
C PHE A 322 8.61 5.53 -17.60
N ALA A 323 9.68 5.01 -16.97
CA ALA A 323 10.93 5.74 -16.79
C ALA A 323 11.64 6.06 -18.11
N GLN A 324 11.48 5.22 -19.13
CA GLN A 324 12.06 5.43 -20.46
C GLN A 324 11.42 6.59 -21.24
N GLN A 325 10.16 6.90 -20.97
CA GLN A 325 9.38 7.87 -21.74
C GLN A 325 9.33 9.27 -21.11
N MET A 326 9.86 9.39 -19.89
CA MET A 326 9.78 10.65 -19.15
C MET A 326 11.11 11.40 -19.12
N ASP A 327 11.07 12.67 -19.48
CA ASP A 327 12.16 13.61 -19.19
C ASP A 327 12.39 13.67 -17.67
N VAL A 328 13.64 13.69 -17.25
CA VAL A 328 14.06 13.78 -15.83
C VAL A 328 13.34 14.91 -15.08
N ARG A 329 13.01 15.99 -15.78
CA ARG A 329 12.28 17.17 -15.23
C ARG A 329 10.84 16.87 -14.82
N HIS A 330 10.20 15.86 -15.40
CA HIS A 330 8.78 15.54 -15.21
C HIS A 330 8.52 14.19 -14.52
N THR A 331 9.59 13.51 -14.08
CA THR A 331 9.52 12.17 -13.48
C THR A 331 8.58 12.11 -12.25
N GLY A 332 8.59 13.16 -11.42
CA GLY A 332 7.70 13.24 -10.25
C GLY A 332 6.22 13.31 -10.60
N ALA A 333 5.91 14.01 -11.67
CA ALA A 333 4.56 14.20 -12.17
C ALA A 333 3.98 12.92 -12.78
N GLY A 334 4.76 12.27 -13.61
CA GLY A 334 4.37 11.00 -14.21
C GLY A 334 4.22 9.89 -13.17
N ALA A 335 5.11 9.82 -12.17
CA ALA A 335 4.95 8.92 -11.03
C ALA A 335 3.65 9.21 -10.26
N GLY A 336 3.24 10.47 -10.14
CA GLY A 336 1.96 10.89 -9.57
C GLY A 336 0.77 10.37 -10.37
N LEU A 337 0.82 10.50 -11.72
CA LEU A 337 -0.24 10.03 -12.60
C LEU A 337 -0.40 8.51 -12.56
N ILE A 338 0.69 7.74 -12.67
CA ILE A 338 0.64 6.29 -12.49
C ILE A 338 0.10 5.93 -11.11
N GLY A 339 0.54 6.65 -10.07
CA GLY A 339 0.00 6.51 -8.72
C GLY A 339 -1.50 6.73 -8.63
N ALA A 340 -2.06 7.66 -9.41
CA ALA A 340 -3.50 7.91 -9.51
C ALA A 340 -4.22 6.72 -10.18
N PHE A 341 -3.75 6.22 -11.32
CA PHE A 341 -4.28 5.02 -12.00
C PHE A 341 -4.27 3.80 -11.08
N LYS A 342 -3.14 3.55 -10.42
CA LYS A 342 -2.98 2.49 -9.42
C LYS A 342 -3.99 2.61 -8.28
N ASN A 343 -4.19 3.80 -7.73
CA ASN A 343 -5.15 4.02 -6.66
C ASN A 343 -6.59 3.89 -7.16
N PHE A 344 -6.88 4.32 -8.40
CA PHE A 344 -8.18 4.13 -9.02
C PHE A 344 -8.51 2.63 -9.13
N GLY A 345 -7.59 1.79 -9.63
CA GLY A 345 -7.77 0.33 -9.65
C GLY A 345 -8.04 -0.26 -8.26
N LYS A 346 -7.31 0.21 -7.23
CA LYS A 346 -7.53 -0.23 -5.84
C LYS A 346 -8.88 0.17 -5.26
N ILE A 347 -9.41 1.31 -5.69
CA ILE A 347 -10.70 1.85 -5.22
C ILE A 347 -11.85 1.17 -5.97
N ALA A 348 -11.71 1.02 -7.28
CA ALA A 348 -12.77 0.49 -8.14
C ALA A 348 -12.88 -1.03 -8.08
N GLY A 349 -11.77 -1.75 -7.85
CA GLY A 349 -11.74 -3.21 -7.85
C GLY A 349 -12.74 -3.85 -6.88
N PRO A 350 -12.65 -3.58 -5.57
CA PRO A 350 -13.52 -4.24 -4.61
C PRO A 350 -15.03 -4.01 -4.80
N PRO A 351 -15.54 -2.80 -5.12
CA PRO A 351 -16.97 -2.62 -5.32
C PRO A 351 -17.50 -3.09 -6.68
N LEU A 352 -16.62 -3.23 -7.70
CA LEU A 352 -17.05 -3.61 -9.05
C LEU A 352 -16.94 -5.11 -9.34
N ILE A 353 -15.98 -5.79 -8.69
CA ILE A 353 -15.73 -7.22 -8.90
C ILE A 353 -16.07 -7.96 -7.61
N HIS A 354 -17.16 -8.73 -7.66
CA HIS A 354 -17.54 -9.69 -6.63
C HIS A 354 -17.06 -11.08 -7.08
N ILE A 355 -16.32 -11.77 -6.23
CA ILE A 355 -15.86 -13.15 -6.47
C ILE A 355 -16.85 -14.10 -5.81
#